data_e0bb1c1f5c16b8113d67e7d289248845
#
_entry.id   e0bb1c1f5c16b8113d67e7d289248845
#
_cell.length_a   1.000
_cell.length_b   1.000
_cell.length_c   1.000
_cell.angle_alpha   90.00
_cell.angle_beta   90.00
_cell.angle_gamma   90.00
#
_symmetry.space_group_name_H-M   'P 1'
#
loop_
_entity.id
_entity.type
_entity.pdbx_description
1 polymer ?
#
loop_
_entity_poly.entity_id
_entity_poly.type
_entity_poly.pdbx_seq_one_letter_code
_entity_poly.pdbx_strand_id
1 'polypeptide(L)'
;MKVGINGMGRIGRLALRSALGGIHRPANDPRAGNRLEVVHINELKGGIAATAHLLEFDSIHGRWHAPIAVDSDQAVTIGKDRIGFSEMANPGDVAWGDLGCDVVLECTGKFLKPDQLQAYFDRGVKRVIVAAPVKDEAALNIVVGVNDQLYDPARHRLLTAASCTTNCLAPVVRVIHD
;
A
#
# COMPACT_ATOMS: atom_id res chain seq x y z
N MET A 1 9.96 5.96 7.87
CA MET A 1 8.96 6.38 6.86
C MET A 1 7.63 5.81 7.27
N LYS A 2 6.65 6.66 7.47
CA LYS A 2 5.30 6.30 7.91
C LYS A 2 4.37 6.14 6.72
N VAL A 3 3.59 5.07 6.73
CA VAL A 3 2.76 4.67 5.58
C VAL A 3 1.29 4.61 5.97
N GLY A 4 0.44 5.21 5.15
CA GLY A 4 -1.00 5.00 5.16
C GLY A 4 -1.41 4.02 4.05
N ILE A 5 -2.52 3.31 4.24
CA ILE A 5 -3.09 2.44 3.20
C ILE A 5 -4.55 2.81 3.00
N ASN A 6 -4.91 3.18 1.78
CA ASN A 6 -6.30 3.41 1.39
C ASN A 6 -6.82 2.23 0.58
N GLY A 7 -7.83 1.53 1.12
CA GLY A 7 -8.40 0.32 0.55
C GLY A 7 -7.77 -0.95 1.10
N MET A 8 -8.56 -1.73 1.83
CA MET A 8 -8.18 -3.01 2.43
C MET A 8 -8.74 -4.20 1.65
N GLY A 9 -8.80 -4.06 0.34
CA GLY A 9 -9.02 -5.15 -0.60
C GLY A 9 -7.87 -6.15 -0.58
N ARG A 10 -7.78 -7.03 -1.55
CA ARG A 10 -6.73 -8.06 -1.63
C ARG A 10 -5.33 -7.44 -1.59
N ILE A 11 -5.09 -6.41 -2.39
CA ILE A 11 -3.76 -5.79 -2.50
C ILE A 11 -3.40 -5.04 -1.21
N GLY A 12 -4.30 -4.23 -0.66
CA GLY A 12 -4.01 -3.48 0.58
C GLY A 12 -3.70 -4.40 1.76
N ARG A 13 -4.45 -5.48 1.92
CA ARG A 13 -4.18 -6.48 2.98
C ARG A 13 -2.83 -7.17 2.81
N LEU A 14 -2.48 -7.57 1.59
CA LEU A 14 -1.20 -8.22 1.34
C LEU A 14 -0.03 -7.23 1.47
N ALA A 15 -0.21 -5.98 1.08
CA ALA A 15 0.77 -4.92 1.30
C ALA A 15 1.02 -4.70 2.81
N LEU A 16 -0.05 -4.64 3.61
CA LEU A 16 0.06 -4.54 5.07
C LEU A 16 0.76 -5.76 5.68
N ARG A 17 0.35 -6.98 5.32
CA ARG A 17 1.02 -8.20 5.79
C ARG A 17 2.50 -8.21 5.41
N SER A 18 2.84 -7.80 4.19
CA SER A 18 4.23 -7.71 3.73
C SER A 18 5.03 -6.66 4.53
N ALA A 19 4.43 -5.49 4.78
CA ALA A 19 5.07 -4.40 5.51
C ALA A 19 5.41 -4.80 6.95
N LEU A 20 4.54 -5.58 7.60
CA LEU A 20 4.70 -6.04 8.97
C LEU A 20 5.39 -7.41 9.12
N GLY A 21 5.89 -7.99 8.01
CA GLY A 21 6.59 -9.27 8.03
C GLY A 21 5.69 -10.50 8.02
N GLY A 22 4.40 -10.34 7.70
CA GLY A 22 3.41 -11.42 7.64
C GLY A 22 3.41 -12.26 6.36
N ILE A 23 4.23 -11.91 5.38
CA ILE A 23 4.48 -12.70 4.19
C ILE A 23 5.91 -13.22 4.26
N HIS A 24 6.06 -14.53 4.08
CA HIS A 24 7.38 -15.16 4.08
C HIS A 24 8.26 -14.58 2.96
N ARG A 25 9.43 -14.07 3.34
CA ARG A 25 10.44 -13.60 2.40
C ARG A 25 11.61 -14.59 2.40
N PRO A 26 12.27 -14.79 1.24
CA PRO A 26 13.52 -15.55 1.22
C PRO A 26 14.54 -14.98 2.22
N ALA A 27 15.32 -15.84 2.85
CA ALA A 27 16.30 -15.42 3.85
C ALA A 27 17.38 -14.45 3.30
N ASN A 28 17.60 -14.49 2.00
CA ASN A 28 18.55 -13.63 1.27
C ASN A 28 17.89 -12.40 0.62
N ASP A 29 16.63 -12.10 0.90
CA ASP A 29 15.99 -10.85 0.42
C ASP A 29 16.73 -9.66 1.07
N PRO A 30 17.36 -8.77 0.28
CA PRO A 30 18.07 -7.61 0.82
C PRO A 30 17.17 -6.63 1.57
N ARG A 31 15.84 -6.78 1.43
CA ARG A 31 14.84 -6.00 2.14
C ARG A 31 14.39 -6.66 3.46
N ALA A 32 14.94 -7.85 3.79
CA ALA A 32 14.61 -8.62 4.99
C ALA A 32 15.00 -7.87 6.22
N GLY A 33 14.59 -6.97 6.76
CA GLY A 33 14.93 -6.08 7.88
C GLY A 33 14.38 -4.67 7.73
N ASN A 34 14.00 -4.27 6.51
CA ASN A 34 13.35 -3.00 6.25
C ASN A 34 11.85 -3.10 6.55
N ARG A 35 11.50 -2.82 7.79
CA ARG A 35 10.11 -2.77 8.22
C ARG A 35 9.53 -1.37 7.96
N LEU A 36 8.39 -1.31 7.30
CA LEU A 36 7.64 -0.07 7.15
C LEU A 36 6.77 0.15 8.39
N GLU A 37 6.66 1.39 8.81
CA GLU A 37 5.74 1.79 9.87
C GLU A 37 4.39 2.15 9.26
N VAL A 38 3.42 1.22 9.31
CA VAL A 38 2.06 1.50 8.89
C VAL A 38 1.32 2.15 10.05
N VAL A 39 0.85 3.37 9.85
CA VAL A 39 0.24 4.18 10.92
C VAL A 39 -1.27 4.31 10.79
N HIS A 40 -1.80 4.18 9.57
CA HIS A 40 -3.24 4.33 9.33
C HIS A 40 -3.72 3.50 8.15
N ILE A 41 -4.91 2.96 8.27
CA ILE A 41 -5.67 2.32 7.20
C ILE A 41 -7.05 2.96 7.06
N ASN A 42 -7.49 3.13 5.81
CA ASN A 42 -8.84 3.56 5.48
C ASN A 42 -9.53 2.49 4.64
N GLU A 43 -10.70 2.02 5.06
CA GLU A 43 -11.52 1.06 4.30
C GLU A 43 -13.00 1.41 4.43
N LEU A 44 -13.64 1.66 3.31
CA LEU A 44 -15.03 2.12 3.28
C LEU A 44 -16.05 1.04 3.64
N LYS A 45 -15.73 -0.22 3.42
CA LYS A 45 -16.71 -1.32 3.52
C LYS A 45 -16.30 -2.40 4.52
N GLY A 46 -17.27 -2.87 5.27
CA GLY A 46 -17.12 -4.01 6.16
C GLY A 46 -16.65 -3.68 7.57
N GLY A 47 -16.16 -2.46 7.80
CA GLY A 47 -15.69 -2.04 9.11
C GLY A 47 -14.39 -2.69 9.55
N ILE A 48 -13.93 -2.27 10.71
CA ILE A 48 -12.64 -2.71 11.27
C ILE A 48 -12.63 -4.20 11.63
N ALA A 49 -13.75 -4.76 12.10
CA ALA A 49 -13.84 -6.17 12.48
C ALA A 49 -13.69 -7.09 11.27
N ALA A 50 -14.34 -6.78 10.15
CA ALA A 50 -14.17 -7.53 8.92
C ALA A 50 -12.75 -7.37 8.36
N THR A 51 -12.18 -6.17 8.44
CA THR A 51 -10.79 -5.90 8.04
C THR A 51 -9.82 -6.75 8.85
N ALA A 52 -9.95 -6.80 10.17
CA ALA A 52 -9.11 -7.62 11.05
C ALA A 52 -9.23 -9.12 10.71
N HIS A 53 -10.46 -9.62 10.52
CA HIS A 53 -10.70 -11.01 10.14
C HIS A 53 -10.05 -11.35 8.79
N LEU A 54 -10.24 -10.49 7.79
CA LEU A 54 -9.67 -10.70 6.46
C LEU A 54 -8.14 -10.50 6.41
N LEU A 55 -7.57 -9.79 7.38
CA LEU A 55 -6.12 -9.74 7.57
C LEU A 55 -5.58 -11.04 8.17
N GLU A 56 -6.31 -11.67 9.08
CA GLU A 56 -5.90 -12.95 9.68
C GLU A 56 -6.02 -14.10 8.68
N PHE A 57 -7.08 -14.12 7.85
CA PHE A 57 -7.37 -15.24 6.96
C PHE A 57 -7.28 -14.81 5.49
N ASP A 58 -6.43 -15.47 4.71
CA ASP A 58 -6.30 -15.29 3.28
C ASP A 58 -6.37 -16.62 2.55
N SER A 59 -7.12 -16.67 1.45
CA SER A 59 -7.40 -17.90 0.71
C SER A 59 -6.16 -18.51 0.03
N ILE A 60 -5.13 -17.69 -0.25
CA ILE A 60 -3.92 -18.12 -0.95
C ILE A 60 -2.74 -18.19 0.01
N HIS A 61 -2.57 -17.15 0.83
CA HIS A 61 -1.43 -17.03 1.76
C HIS A 61 -1.71 -17.62 3.14
N GLY A 62 -2.90 -18.20 3.34
CA GLY A 62 -3.28 -18.84 4.58
C GLY A 62 -3.44 -17.90 5.77
N ARG A 63 -3.51 -18.49 6.94
CA ARG A 63 -3.67 -17.75 8.19
C ARG A 63 -2.39 -17.00 8.57
N TRP A 64 -2.54 -15.74 8.92
CA TRP A 64 -1.47 -14.96 9.54
C TRP A 64 -1.52 -15.11 11.05
N HIS A 65 -0.46 -15.67 11.63
CA HIS A 65 -0.40 -15.99 13.06
C HIS A 65 -0.01 -14.81 13.95
N ALA A 66 0.10 -13.58 13.41
CA ALA A 66 0.29 -12.41 14.26
C ALA A 66 -0.97 -12.19 15.11
N PRO A 67 -0.84 -11.84 16.41
CA PRO A 67 -1.98 -11.40 17.21
C PRO A 67 -2.62 -10.17 16.57
N ILE A 68 -3.92 -10.25 16.28
CA ILE A 68 -4.71 -9.14 15.74
C ILE A 68 -5.84 -8.85 16.72
N ALA A 69 -5.90 -7.63 17.24
CA ALA A 69 -6.93 -7.18 18.17
C ALA A 69 -7.57 -5.89 17.66
N VAL A 70 -8.88 -5.84 17.67
CA VAL A 70 -9.65 -4.61 17.43
C VAL A 70 -9.73 -3.86 18.77
N ASP A 71 -9.02 -2.75 18.87
CA ASP A 71 -8.98 -1.96 20.12
C ASP A 71 -10.23 -1.07 20.25
N SER A 72 -10.73 -0.57 19.12
CA SER A 72 -11.92 0.28 19.02
C SER A 72 -12.36 0.34 17.55
N ASP A 73 -13.44 1.05 17.25
CA ASP A 73 -13.87 1.30 15.87
C ASP A 73 -12.86 2.13 15.04
N GLN A 74 -11.84 2.67 15.70
CA GLN A 74 -10.86 3.56 15.07
C GLN A 74 -9.42 3.04 15.17
N ALA A 75 -9.18 1.84 15.69
CA ALA A 75 -7.84 1.30 15.80
C ALA A 75 -7.79 -0.23 15.89
N VAL A 76 -6.80 -0.81 15.21
CA VAL A 76 -6.45 -2.22 15.27
C VAL A 76 -4.99 -2.37 15.69
N THR A 77 -4.72 -3.31 16.58
CA THR A 77 -3.35 -3.69 16.99
C THR A 77 -2.97 -5.00 16.31
N ILE A 78 -1.81 -5.01 15.66
CA ILE A 78 -1.24 -6.18 15.00
C ILE A 78 0.15 -6.44 15.59
N GLY A 79 0.28 -7.48 16.37
CA GLY A 79 1.49 -7.73 17.15
C GLY A 79 1.73 -6.59 18.14
N LYS A 80 2.75 -5.77 17.89
CA LYS A 80 3.08 -4.58 18.69
C LYS A 80 2.67 -3.25 18.04
N ASP A 81 2.14 -3.30 16.83
CA ASP A 81 1.83 -2.10 16.06
C ASP A 81 0.37 -1.74 16.19
N ARG A 82 0.11 -0.58 16.75
CA ARG A 82 -1.22 0.03 16.79
C ARG A 82 -1.42 0.90 15.56
N ILE A 83 -2.43 0.60 14.76
CA ILE A 83 -2.73 1.21 13.48
C ILE A 83 -4.10 1.89 13.55
N GLY A 84 -4.16 3.16 13.18
CA GLY A 84 -5.43 3.89 13.10
C GLY A 84 -6.32 3.36 11.98
N PHE A 85 -7.62 3.51 12.14
CA PHE A 85 -8.62 3.06 11.17
C PHE A 85 -9.66 4.16 10.89
N SER A 86 -10.08 4.28 9.64
CA SER A 86 -11.18 5.13 9.21
C SER A 86 -11.99 4.50 8.09
N GLU A 87 -13.22 5.03 7.87
CA GLU A 87 -14.18 4.54 6.86
C GLU A 87 -14.61 5.70 5.94
N MET A 88 -13.65 6.47 5.43
CA MET A 88 -13.93 7.63 4.60
C MET A 88 -14.02 7.25 3.13
N ALA A 89 -15.05 7.79 2.44
CA ALA A 89 -15.29 7.50 1.03
C ALA A 89 -14.30 8.18 0.09
N ASN A 90 -13.87 9.39 0.44
CA ASN A 90 -12.92 10.16 -0.36
C ASN A 90 -11.57 10.25 0.35
N PRO A 91 -10.46 10.14 -0.39
CA PRO A 91 -9.14 10.26 0.21
C PRO A 91 -8.87 11.63 0.84
N GLY A 92 -9.52 12.69 0.35
CA GLY A 92 -9.43 14.03 0.91
C GLY A 92 -10.12 14.22 2.27
N ASP A 93 -10.96 13.27 2.69
CA ASP A 93 -11.63 13.32 3.99
C ASP A 93 -10.77 12.72 5.12
N VAL A 94 -9.71 12.01 4.76
CA VAL A 94 -8.75 11.47 5.73
C VAL A 94 -7.61 12.47 5.92
N ALA A 95 -7.29 12.79 7.17
CA ALA A 95 -6.23 13.74 7.52
C ALA A 95 -4.83 13.07 7.49
N TRP A 96 -4.43 12.52 6.34
CA TRP A 96 -3.23 11.70 6.19
C TRP A 96 -1.96 12.32 6.77
N GLY A 97 -1.73 13.62 6.50
CA GLY A 97 -0.56 14.33 7.00
C GLY A 97 -0.57 14.49 8.51
N ASP A 98 -1.73 14.83 9.10
CA ASP A 98 -1.87 14.97 10.55
C ASP A 98 -1.68 13.62 11.27
N LEU A 99 -2.06 12.53 10.61
CA LEU A 99 -1.80 11.15 11.06
C LEU A 99 -0.34 10.73 10.88
N GLY A 100 0.48 11.59 10.30
CA GLY A 100 1.90 11.40 10.10
C GLY A 100 2.27 10.54 8.90
N CYS A 101 1.36 10.32 7.95
CA CYS A 101 1.65 9.54 6.75
C CYS A 101 2.57 10.31 5.80
N ASP A 102 3.80 9.83 5.60
CA ASP A 102 4.70 10.32 4.56
C ASP A 102 4.29 9.83 3.16
N VAL A 103 3.84 8.57 3.10
CA VAL A 103 3.46 7.86 1.88
C VAL A 103 2.10 7.23 2.08
N VAL A 104 1.25 7.26 1.04
CA VAL A 104 0.00 6.49 1.02
C VAL A 104 0.03 5.48 -0.12
N LEU A 105 -0.32 4.25 0.19
CA LEU A 105 -0.60 3.21 -0.79
C LEU A 105 -2.10 3.30 -1.16
N GLU A 106 -2.38 3.69 -2.40
CA GLU A 106 -3.73 3.73 -2.95
C GLU A 106 -4.08 2.35 -3.52
N CYS A 107 -4.87 1.59 -2.77
CA CYS A 107 -5.22 0.20 -3.07
C CYS A 107 -6.72 -0.02 -3.34
N THR A 108 -7.51 1.06 -3.47
CA THR A 108 -8.96 0.94 -3.70
C THR A 108 -9.30 0.53 -5.12
N GLY A 109 -8.42 0.81 -6.08
CA GLY A 109 -8.66 0.64 -7.51
C GLY A 109 -9.65 1.63 -8.11
N LYS A 110 -10.05 2.68 -7.36
CA LYS A 110 -11.02 3.69 -7.80
C LYS A 110 -10.39 5.01 -8.23
N PHE A 111 -9.35 5.43 -7.52
CA PHE A 111 -8.69 6.71 -7.74
C PHE A 111 -7.48 6.50 -8.65
N LEU A 112 -7.69 6.66 -9.96
CA LEU A 112 -6.70 6.36 -11.01
C LEU A 112 -6.35 7.59 -11.86
N LYS A 113 -6.93 8.74 -11.56
CA LYS A 113 -6.67 9.99 -12.28
C LYS A 113 -5.88 10.95 -11.39
N PRO A 114 -4.92 11.73 -11.95
CA PRO A 114 -4.10 12.66 -11.17
C PRO A 114 -4.90 13.68 -10.37
N ASP A 115 -6.00 14.20 -10.91
CA ASP A 115 -6.92 15.12 -10.22
C ASP A 115 -7.54 14.51 -8.95
N GLN A 116 -7.92 13.23 -9.01
CA GLN A 116 -8.44 12.50 -7.85
C GLN A 116 -7.34 12.22 -6.81
N LEU A 117 -6.11 11.97 -7.28
CA LEU A 117 -4.96 11.68 -6.43
C LEU A 117 -4.36 12.95 -5.80
N GLN A 118 -4.66 14.12 -6.34
CA GLN A 118 -4.25 15.41 -5.77
C GLN A 118 -4.74 15.58 -4.32
N ALA A 119 -5.91 15.02 -4.00
CA ALA A 119 -6.48 15.08 -2.66
C ALA A 119 -5.56 14.53 -1.55
N TYR A 120 -4.69 13.57 -1.85
CA TYR A 120 -3.68 13.08 -0.90
C TYR A 120 -2.60 14.13 -0.63
N PHE A 121 -2.12 14.78 -1.69
CA PHE A 121 -1.08 15.81 -1.58
C PHE A 121 -1.59 17.05 -0.84
N ASP A 122 -2.86 17.41 -1.05
CA ASP A 122 -3.53 18.50 -0.34
C ASP A 122 -3.67 18.21 1.17
N ARG A 123 -3.66 16.93 1.55
CA ARG A 123 -3.63 16.46 2.95
C ARG A 123 -2.23 16.20 3.49
N GLY A 124 -1.19 16.71 2.84
CA GLY A 124 0.19 16.69 3.34
C GLY A 124 0.98 15.43 3.05
N VAL A 125 0.44 14.48 2.26
CA VAL A 125 1.17 13.28 1.85
C VAL A 125 2.29 13.67 0.89
N LYS A 126 3.49 13.16 1.12
CA LYS A 126 4.65 13.47 0.28
C LYS A 126 4.66 12.66 -1.01
N ARG A 127 4.22 11.40 -0.95
CA ARG A 127 4.17 10.48 -2.11
C ARG A 127 2.94 9.58 -2.06
N VAL A 128 2.42 9.30 -3.24
CA VAL A 128 1.34 8.33 -3.41
C VAL A 128 1.83 7.20 -4.32
N ILE A 129 1.58 5.96 -3.91
CA ILE A 129 1.87 4.77 -4.71
C ILE A 129 0.54 4.08 -5.01
N VAL A 130 0.15 4.12 -6.26
CA VAL A 130 -1.11 3.51 -6.72
C VAL A 130 -0.88 2.05 -7.08
N ALA A 131 -1.67 1.15 -6.53
CA ALA A 131 -1.60 -0.30 -6.77
C ALA A 131 -2.24 -0.72 -8.11
N ALA A 132 -2.28 0.19 -9.07
CA ALA A 132 -2.82 -0.01 -10.41
C ALA A 132 -2.17 1.00 -11.37
N PRO A 133 -2.13 0.76 -12.68
CA PRO A 133 -1.53 1.70 -13.62
C PRO A 133 -2.33 3.01 -13.68
N VAL A 134 -1.61 4.11 -13.68
CA VAL A 134 -2.14 5.45 -13.97
C VAL A 134 -1.64 5.82 -15.38
N LYS A 135 -2.58 6.09 -16.28
CA LYS A 135 -2.27 6.44 -17.67
C LYS A 135 -2.10 7.95 -17.80
N ASP A 136 -1.06 8.48 -17.19
CA ASP A 136 -0.73 9.90 -17.20
C ASP A 136 0.78 10.09 -17.03
N GLU A 137 1.34 11.10 -17.69
CA GLU A 137 2.78 11.42 -17.61
C GLU A 137 3.23 11.89 -16.23
N ALA A 138 2.30 12.37 -15.41
CA ALA A 138 2.58 12.74 -14.02
C ALA A 138 2.91 11.53 -13.11
N ALA A 139 2.60 10.30 -13.56
CA ALA A 139 2.79 9.08 -12.81
C ALA A 139 3.92 8.22 -13.37
N LEU A 140 4.90 7.90 -12.54
CA LEU A 140 5.93 6.94 -12.91
C LEU A 140 5.42 5.51 -12.63
N ASN A 141 5.18 4.75 -13.71
CA ASN A 141 4.81 3.33 -13.59
C ASN A 141 6.09 2.48 -13.42
N ILE A 142 6.22 1.80 -12.28
CA ILE A 142 7.42 1.04 -11.90
C ILE A 142 7.14 -0.47 -11.89
N VAL A 143 8.06 -1.22 -12.49
CA VAL A 143 8.23 -2.65 -12.28
C VAL A 143 9.61 -2.85 -11.66
N VAL A 144 9.64 -3.30 -10.40
CA VAL A 144 10.89 -3.49 -9.64
C VAL A 144 11.78 -4.53 -10.32
N GLY A 145 13.06 -4.21 -10.50
CA GLY A 145 14.04 -5.02 -11.22
C GLY A 145 14.03 -4.81 -12.74
N VAL A 146 13.13 -3.98 -13.26
CA VAL A 146 13.06 -3.67 -14.71
C VAL A 146 13.37 -2.19 -14.96
N ASN A 147 12.67 -1.28 -14.29
CA ASN A 147 12.80 0.16 -14.53
C ASN A 147 12.76 1.01 -13.25
N ASP A 148 12.94 0.41 -12.09
CA ASP A 148 12.94 1.12 -10.80
C ASP A 148 14.10 2.11 -10.65
N GLN A 149 15.19 1.96 -11.43
CA GLN A 149 16.27 2.94 -11.54
C GLN A 149 15.82 4.29 -12.12
N LEU A 150 14.65 4.36 -12.77
CA LEU A 150 14.08 5.63 -13.25
C LEU A 150 13.51 6.50 -12.13
N TYR A 151 13.36 5.94 -10.93
CA TYR A 151 12.83 6.68 -9.80
C TYR A 151 13.80 7.76 -9.31
N ASP A 152 13.33 8.99 -9.36
CA ASP A 152 13.99 10.17 -8.80
C ASP A 152 13.11 10.75 -7.66
N PRO A 153 13.55 10.72 -6.40
CA PRO A 153 12.76 11.21 -5.27
C PRO A 153 12.50 12.72 -5.30
N ALA A 154 13.28 13.49 -6.04
CA ALA A 154 13.06 14.93 -6.19
C ALA A 154 11.95 15.26 -7.21
N ARG A 155 11.71 14.37 -8.17
CA ARG A 155 10.77 14.57 -9.28
C ARG A 155 9.47 13.79 -9.13
N HIS A 156 9.55 12.54 -8.67
CA HIS A 156 8.44 11.61 -8.73
C HIS A 156 7.71 11.55 -7.36
N ARG A 157 6.56 12.20 -7.30
CA ARG A 157 5.67 12.15 -6.15
C ARG A 157 4.54 11.15 -6.32
N LEU A 158 4.12 10.91 -7.58
CA LEU A 158 3.09 9.94 -7.95
C LEU A 158 3.74 8.74 -8.62
N LEU A 159 3.60 7.59 -8.02
CA LEU A 159 4.17 6.33 -8.48
C LEU A 159 3.04 5.31 -8.67
N THR A 160 3.27 4.32 -9.51
CA THR A 160 2.38 3.17 -9.58
C THR A 160 3.16 1.86 -9.56
N ALA A 161 2.54 0.82 -9.07
CA ALA A 161 3.06 -0.55 -9.14
C ALA A 161 2.78 -1.21 -10.52
N ALA A 162 2.45 -0.41 -11.54
CA ALA A 162 2.04 -0.87 -12.86
C ALA A 162 0.85 -1.86 -12.81
N SER A 163 0.65 -2.69 -13.83
CA SER A 163 -0.40 -3.71 -13.84
C SER A 163 0.15 -5.09 -13.49
N CYS A 164 -0.72 -5.99 -13.07
CA CYS A 164 -0.36 -7.39 -12.81
C CYS A 164 0.23 -8.07 -14.06
N THR A 165 -0.32 -7.78 -15.23
CA THR A 165 0.19 -8.29 -16.52
C THR A 165 1.54 -7.70 -16.87
N THR A 166 1.76 -6.41 -16.62
CA THR A 166 3.06 -5.77 -16.82
C THR A 166 4.12 -6.35 -15.88
N ASN A 167 3.78 -6.57 -14.62
CA ASN A 167 4.68 -7.20 -13.64
C ASN A 167 5.02 -8.65 -13.99
N CYS A 168 4.14 -9.36 -14.68
CA CYS A 168 4.41 -10.69 -15.21
C CYS A 168 5.32 -10.64 -16.45
N LEU A 169 4.99 -9.81 -17.42
CA LEU A 169 5.65 -9.81 -18.73
C LEU A 169 7.01 -9.11 -18.73
N ALA A 170 7.11 -7.94 -18.12
CA ALA A 170 8.30 -7.09 -18.25
C ALA A 170 9.60 -7.75 -17.75
N PRO A 171 9.63 -8.47 -16.61
CA PRO A 171 10.83 -9.19 -16.19
C PRO A 171 11.26 -10.29 -17.17
N VAL A 172 10.30 -11.00 -17.77
CA VAL A 172 10.59 -12.05 -18.77
C VAL A 172 11.19 -11.43 -20.03
N VAL A 173 10.58 -10.35 -20.54
CA VAL A 173 11.10 -9.63 -21.71
C VAL A 173 12.50 -9.07 -21.43
N ARG A 174 12.73 -8.55 -20.22
CA ARG A 174 14.04 -8.04 -19.82
C ARG A 174 15.13 -9.11 -19.91
N VAL A 175 14.88 -10.30 -19.36
CA VAL A 175 15.84 -11.42 -19.41
C VAL A 175 16.11 -11.92 -20.82
N ILE A 176 15.11 -11.86 -21.72
CA ILE A 176 15.29 -12.29 -23.11
C ILE A 176 16.07 -11.25 -23.90
N HIS A 177 15.91 -9.96 -23.57
CA HIS A 177 16.56 -8.86 -24.28
C HIS A 177 18.04 -8.67 -23.89
N ASP A 178 18.38 -8.86 -22.62
CA ASP A 178 19.75 -8.74 -22.08
C ASP A 178 20.61 -9.96 -22.44
#